data_434994bffd765720bc3f371b442636b9
#
_entry.id   434994bffd765720bc3f371b442636b9
#
_cell.length_a   1.000
_cell.length_b   1.000
_cell.length_c   1.000
_cell.angle_alpha   90.00
_cell.angle_beta   90.00
_cell.angle_gamma   90.00
#
_symmetry.space_group_name_H-M   'P 1'
#
loop_
_entity.id
_entity.type
_entity.pdbx_description
1 polymer ?
#
loop_
_entity_poly.entity_id
_entity_poly.type
_entity_poly.pdbx_seq_one_letter_code
_entity_poly.pdbx_strand_id
1 'polypeptide(L)'
;MLKVAVLVSGGGTNLQAILDAIDNGTITNAKVEVVISNNKNAYALERAKNHGIEALCISPKDYGTRDAFNKAFLEKLDDCQPDLIVLAGFLVVIPKQMIEKYRNRIINIHPSLIPSFCGTGYYGLKVHEGVLSRGVKVTGATVHFVDEGTDTGPIISQKAVEVEQDDTPEILQRRVMEQAEWIIMPKAIDLIANGKVSVVDGRVRIDENK
;
A
#
# COMPACT_ATOMS: atom_id res chain seq x y z
N MET A 1 -14.47 9.23 -11.71
CA MET A 1 -13.01 9.14 -11.40
C MET A 1 -12.89 8.67 -9.97
N LEU A 2 -12.18 7.57 -9.75
CA LEU A 2 -11.99 6.93 -8.43
C LEU A 2 -11.20 7.86 -7.49
N LYS A 3 -11.73 8.14 -6.32
CA LYS A 3 -11.07 8.95 -5.29
C LYS A 3 -10.18 8.06 -4.42
N VAL A 4 -8.88 8.31 -4.42
CA VAL A 4 -7.90 7.52 -3.69
C VAL A 4 -7.38 8.29 -2.48
N ALA A 5 -7.42 7.66 -1.30
CA ALA A 5 -6.67 8.09 -0.13
C ALA A 5 -5.41 7.25 0.00
N VAL A 6 -4.24 7.87 0.13
CA VAL A 6 -2.97 7.14 0.29
C VAL A 6 -2.45 7.32 1.70
N LEU A 7 -2.23 6.21 2.40
CA LEU A 7 -1.70 6.17 3.76
C LEU A 7 -0.22 5.81 3.75
N VAL A 8 0.58 6.60 4.47
CA VAL A 8 2.05 6.52 4.42
C VAL A 8 2.66 6.69 5.83
N SER A 9 3.89 6.20 6.04
CA SER A 9 4.61 6.43 7.31
C SER A 9 5.99 7.06 7.12
N GLY A 10 6.55 7.04 5.91
CA GLY A 10 7.94 7.42 5.65
C GLY A 10 8.19 8.20 4.36
N GLY A 11 9.17 7.74 3.57
CA GLY A 11 9.67 8.43 2.37
C GLY A 11 8.69 8.58 1.22
N GLY A 12 7.69 7.68 1.11
CA GLY A 12 6.62 7.75 0.11
C GLY A 12 7.07 7.41 -1.32
N THR A 13 7.96 6.46 -1.48
CA THR A 13 8.42 6.04 -2.83
C THR A 13 7.30 5.38 -3.63
N ASN A 14 6.47 4.56 -2.99
CA ASN A 14 5.26 4.02 -3.61
C ASN A 14 4.20 5.11 -3.91
N LEU A 15 4.05 6.12 -3.04
CA LEU A 15 3.21 7.29 -3.35
C LEU A 15 3.73 7.99 -4.61
N GLN A 16 5.05 8.22 -4.72
CA GLN A 16 5.61 8.85 -5.92
C GLN A 16 5.30 8.03 -7.17
N ALA A 17 5.50 6.71 -7.12
CA ALA A 17 5.17 5.84 -8.25
C ALA A 17 3.69 5.91 -8.66
N ILE A 18 2.78 6.06 -7.72
CA ILE A 18 1.34 6.27 -7.99
C ILE A 18 1.11 7.63 -8.68
N LEU A 19 1.72 8.70 -8.16
CA LEU A 19 1.58 10.05 -8.72
C LEU A 19 2.14 10.12 -10.14
N ASP A 20 3.36 9.60 -10.35
CA ASP A 20 3.99 9.53 -11.67
C ASP A 20 3.13 8.72 -12.67
N ALA A 21 2.49 7.65 -12.20
CA ALA A 21 1.62 6.81 -13.01
C ALA A 21 0.29 7.49 -13.40
N ILE A 22 -0.21 8.38 -12.55
CA ILE A 22 -1.37 9.24 -12.87
C ILE A 22 -0.95 10.28 -13.91
N ASP A 23 0.18 10.96 -13.69
CA ASP A 23 0.66 12.03 -14.54
C ASP A 23 0.99 11.55 -15.97
N ASN A 24 1.54 10.33 -16.09
CA ASN A 24 1.88 9.73 -17.39
C ASN A 24 0.74 8.93 -18.06
N GLY A 25 -0.43 8.84 -17.40
CA GLY A 25 -1.61 8.16 -17.94
C GLY A 25 -1.59 6.63 -17.80
N THR A 26 -0.67 6.05 -17.03
CA THR A 26 -0.66 4.62 -16.71
C THR A 26 -1.83 4.25 -15.79
N ILE A 27 -2.15 5.14 -14.83
CA ILE A 27 -3.38 5.07 -14.06
C ILE A 27 -4.41 5.98 -14.73
N THR A 28 -5.51 5.38 -15.17
CA THR A 28 -6.65 6.06 -15.72
C THR A 28 -7.80 6.11 -14.70
N ASN A 29 -8.74 7.02 -14.86
CA ASN A 29 -9.97 7.10 -14.03
C ASN A 29 -9.77 7.16 -12.51
N ALA A 30 -8.57 7.48 -12.01
CA ALA A 30 -8.30 7.67 -10.59
C ALA A 30 -7.59 9.00 -10.31
N LYS A 31 -7.78 9.52 -9.10
CA LYS A 31 -7.04 10.68 -8.58
C LYS A 31 -6.73 10.46 -7.10
N VAL A 32 -5.56 10.91 -6.66
CA VAL A 32 -5.25 10.99 -5.23
C VAL A 32 -5.92 12.24 -4.65
N GLU A 33 -6.84 12.04 -3.73
CA GLU A 33 -7.58 13.12 -3.08
C GLU A 33 -6.87 13.64 -1.84
N VAL A 34 -6.27 12.70 -1.09
CA VAL A 34 -5.61 13.00 0.19
C VAL A 34 -4.47 12.01 0.44
N VAL A 35 -3.40 12.51 1.06
CA VAL A 35 -2.31 11.71 1.62
C VAL A 35 -2.32 11.89 3.14
N ILE A 36 -2.42 10.81 3.88
CA ILE A 36 -2.43 10.83 5.35
C ILE A 36 -1.22 10.08 5.88
N SER A 37 -0.46 10.72 6.76
CA SER A 37 0.66 10.09 7.46
C SER A 37 0.40 10.01 8.97
N ASN A 38 0.87 8.93 9.59
CA ASN A 38 0.96 8.83 11.05
C ASN A 38 2.22 9.50 11.63
N ASN A 39 3.07 10.06 10.78
CA ASN A 39 4.33 10.70 11.14
C ASN A 39 4.44 12.08 10.47
N LYS A 40 4.52 13.14 11.28
CA LYS A 40 4.64 14.52 10.80
C LYS A 40 5.90 14.78 9.96
N ASN A 41 6.94 13.98 10.16
CA ASN A 41 8.21 14.11 9.46
C ASN A 41 8.30 13.20 8.22
N ALA A 42 7.20 12.57 7.81
CA ALA A 42 7.18 11.73 6.62
C ALA A 42 7.39 12.59 5.36
N TYR A 43 8.44 12.30 4.59
CA TYR A 43 8.73 13.01 3.34
C TYR A 43 7.62 12.83 2.30
N ALA A 44 6.82 11.78 2.43
CA ALA A 44 5.62 11.57 1.63
C ALA A 44 4.63 12.75 1.68
N LEU A 45 4.54 13.47 2.80
CA LEU A 45 3.70 14.68 2.91
C LEU A 45 4.20 15.82 2.02
N GLU A 46 5.52 15.97 1.89
CA GLU A 46 6.11 16.96 0.97
C GLU A 46 5.86 16.57 -0.50
N ARG A 47 5.95 15.28 -0.83
CA ARG A 47 5.59 14.79 -2.18
C ARG A 47 4.15 15.14 -2.53
N ALA A 48 3.20 14.92 -1.61
CA ALA A 48 1.79 15.26 -1.81
C ALA A 48 1.60 16.76 -2.04
N LYS A 49 2.20 17.61 -1.20
CA LYS A 49 2.13 19.08 -1.34
C LYS A 49 2.68 19.56 -2.67
N ASN A 50 3.80 19.01 -3.12
CA ASN A 50 4.42 19.35 -4.41
C ASN A 50 3.53 19.02 -5.61
N HIS A 51 2.58 18.08 -5.44
CA HIS A 51 1.56 17.73 -6.44
C HIS A 51 0.21 18.42 -6.19
N GLY A 52 0.14 19.39 -5.24
CA GLY A 52 -1.10 20.09 -4.93
C GLY A 52 -2.16 19.23 -4.23
N ILE A 53 -1.76 18.13 -3.61
CA ILE A 53 -2.65 17.18 -2.93
C ILE A 53 -2.71 17.50 -1.44
N GLU A 54 -3.91 17.40 -0.84
CA GLU A 54 -4.10 17.56 0.60
C GLU A 54 -3.21 16.57 1.36
N ALA A 55 -2.35 17.09 2.24
CA ALA A 55 -1.37 16.33 3.01
C ALA A 55 -1.63 16.50 4.51
N LEU A 56 -2.01 15.43 5.18
CA LEU A 56 -2.44 15.44 6.57
C LEU A 56 -1.56 14.55 7.44
N CYS A 57 -1.35 14.97 8.69
CA CYS A 57 -0.76 14.12 9.69
C CYS A 57 -1.77 13.81 10.79
N ILE A 58 -2.02 12.52 11.03
CA ILE A 58 -2.81 12.02 12.16
C ILE A 58 -1.93 11.01 12.89
N SER A 59 -1.26 11.46 13.93
CA SER A 59 -0.27 10.64 14.65
C SER A 59 -0.90 9.99 15.90
N PRO A 60 -0.66 8.69 16.15
CA PRO A 60 -1.08 8.06 17.41
C PRO A 60 -0.56 8.77 18.66
N LYS A 61 0.55 9.52 18.53
CA LYS A 61 1.16 10.27 19.63
C LYS A 61 0.34 11.49 20.07
N ASP A 62 -0.55 11.97 19.21
CA ASP A 62 -1.38 13.15 19.47
C ASP A 62 -2.67 12.78 20.23
N TYR A 63 -2.88 11.49 20.50
CA TYR A 63 -4.07 10.96 21.17
C TYR A 63 -3.69 10.17 22.42
N GLY A 64 -4.46 10.34 23.48
CA GLY A 64 -4.20 9.67 24.77
C GLY A 64 -4.46 8.15 24.75
N THR A 65 -5.29 7.68 23.82
CA THR A 65 -5.63 6.26 23.69
C THR A 65 -5.65 5.83 22.22
N ARG A 66 -5.49 4.53 21.98
CA ARG A 66 -5.62 3.95 20.64
C ARG A 66 -7.01 4.16 20.04
N ASP A 67 -8.04 4.07 20.85
CA ASP A 67 -9.43 4.23 20.40
C ASP A 67 -9.71 5.67 19.96
N ALA A 68 -9.18 6.67 20.68
CA ALA A 68 -9.29 8.08 20.27
C ALA A 68 -8.58 8.33 18.94
N PHE A 69 -7.40 7.76 18.75
CA PHE A 69 -6.68 7.82 17.47
C PHE A 69 -7.49 7.15 16.36
N ASN A 70 -7.95 5.92 16.57
CA ASN A 70 -8.71 5.16 15.57
C ASN A 70 -9.98 5.90 15.15
N LYS A 71 -10.70 6.51 16.11
CA LYS A 71 -11.89 7.32 15.86
C LYS A 71 -11.57 8.54 14.98
N ALA A 72 -10.58 9.35 15.37
CA ALA A 72 -10.18 10.54 14.63
C ALA A 72 -9.69 10.20 13.22
N PHE A 73 -8.97 9.09 13.09
CA PHE A 73 -8.47 8.62 11.79
C PHE A 73 -9.61 8.20 10.86
N LEU A 74 -10.60 7.48 11.40
CA LEU A 74 -11.79 7.06 10.64
C LEU A 74 -12.67 8.26 10.26
N GLU A 75 -12.91 9.19 11.19
CA GLU A 75 -13.67 10.42 10.93
C GLU A 75 -13.03 11.22 9.78
N LYS A 76 -11.69 11.35 9.76
CA LYS A 76 -11.01 12.06 8.67
C LYS A 76 -11.11 11.34 7.33
N LEU A 77 -11.05 10.03 7.30
CA LEU A 77 -11.31 9.25 6.09
C LEU A 77 -12.76 9.42 5.62
N ASP A 78 -13.70 9.45 6.55
CA ASP A 78 -15.11 9.66 6.25
C ASP A 78 -15.38 11.04 5.63
N ASP A 79 -14.71 12.07 6.11
CA ASP A 79 -14.81 13.44 5.54
C ASP A 79 -14.30 13.45 4.08
N CYS A 80 -13.23 12.72 3.78
CA CYS A 80 -12.66 12.63 2.44
C CYS A 80 -13.47 11.74 1.50
N GLN A 81 -14.28 10.81 2.03
CA GLN A 81 -15.11 9.85 1.28
C GLN A 81 -14.31 9.14 0.16
N PRO A 82 -13.19 8.46 0.45
CA PRO A 82 -12.43 7.78 -0.58
C PRO A 82 -13.18 6.55 -1.10
N ASP A 83 -13.06 6.31 -2.40
CA ASP A 83 -13.52 5.08 -3.03
C ASP A 83 -12.53 3.93 -2.78
N LEU A 84 -11.23 4.26 -2.73
CA LEU A 84 -10.12 3.33 -2.49
C LEU A 84 -9.14 3.92 -1.48
N ILE A 85 -8.68 3.09 -0.55
CA ILE A 85 -7.60 3.40 0.39
C ILE A 85 -6.38 2.56 0.02
N VAL A 86 -5.23 3.20 -0.13
CA VAL A 86 -3.96 2.56 -0.48
C VAL A 86 -2.99 2.67 0.68
N LEU A 87 -2.54 1.55 1.21
CA LEU A 87 -1.46 1.49 2.19
C LEU A 87 -0.13 1.42 1.43
N ALA A 88 0.60 2.53 1.41
CA ALA A 88 1.87 2.68 0.71
C ALA A 88 3.03 2.82 1.71
N GLY A 89 3.34 1.74 2.41
CA GLY A 89 4.30 1.75 3.51
C GLY A 89 3.72 2.38 4.79
N PHE A 90 2.46 2.09 5.09
CA PHE A 90 1.79 2.52 6.31
C PHE A 90 2.00 1.48 7.42
N LEU A 91 2.68 1.86 8.51
CA LEU A 91 3.14 0.95 9.55
C LEU A 91 2.20 0.87 10.77
N VAL A 92 1.05 1.53 10.70
CA VAL A 92 0.05 1.46 11.78
C VAL A 92 -0.99 0.41 11.42
N VAL A 93 -1.29 -0.46 12.39
CA VAL A 93 -2.33 -1.48 12.21
C VAL A 93 -3.68 -0.84 11.96
N ILE A 94 -4.35 -1.25 10.91
CA ILE A 94 -5.67 -0.75 10.53
C ILE A 94 -6.73 -1.29 11.51
N PRO A 95 -7.56 -0.43 12.11
CA PRO A 95 -8.58 -0.86 13.04
C PRO A 95 -9.69 -1.67 12.34
N LYS A 96 -10.22 -2.68 13.04
CA LYS A 96 -11.26 -3.57 12.52
C LYS A 96 -12.45 -2.81 11.94
N GLN A 97 -12.93 -1.77 12.62
CA GLN A 97 -14.04 -0.93 12.16
C GLN A 97 -13.77 -0.29 10.79
N MET A 98 -12.51 0.10 10.52
CA MET A 98 -12.14 0.64 9.22
C MET A 98 -12.16 -0.45 8.14
N ILE A 99 -11.67 -1.67 8.46
CA ILE A 99 -11.68 -2.81 7.54
C ILE A 99 -13.13 -3.19 7.19
N GLU A 100 -14.01 -3.26 8.18
CA GLU A 100 -15.42 -3.57 7.98
C GLU A 100 -16.12 -2.51 7.10
N LYS A 101 -15.88 -1.22 7.37
CA LYS A 101 -16.48 -0.11 6.62
C LYS A 101 -15.99 -0.02 5.18
N TYR A 102 -14.70 -0.25 4.98
CA TYR A 102 -14.04 -0.17 3.67
C TYR A 102 -13.66 -1.55 3.12
N ARG A 103 -14.49 -2.58 3.38
CA ARG A 103 -14.26 -3.95 2.90
C ARG A 103 -14.10 -3.98 1.38
N ASN A 104 -13.02 -4.66 0.93
CA ASN A 104 -12.61 -4.71 -0.49
C ASN A 104 -12.35 -3.31 -1.11
N ARG A 105 -12.03 -2.32 -0.27
CA ARG A 105 -11.65 -0.96 -0.69
C ARG A 105 -10.38 -0.47 0.00
N ILE A 106 -9.64 -1.36 0.66
CA ILE A 106 -8.31 -1.08 1.21
C ILE A 106 -7.36 -2.05 0.55
N ILE A 107 -6.30 -1.55 -0.08
CA ILE A 107 -5.22 -2.37 -0.65
C ILE A 107 -3.90 -2.04 0.02
N ASN A 108 -3.00 -3.02 0.08
CA ASN A 108 -1.66 -2.89 0.63
C ASN A 108 -0.63 -3.41 -0.36
N ILE A 109 0.56 -2.81 -0.36
CA ILE A 109 1.75 -3.35 -0.99
C ILE A 109 2.65 -3.96 0.08
N HIS A 110 2.98 -5.25 -0.08
CA HIS A 110 3.90 -5.97 0.78
C HIS A 110 5.14 -6.41 0.00
N PRO A 111 6.37 -6.17 0.50
CA PRO A 111 7.59 -6.39 -0.28
C PRO A 111 8.08 -7.85 -0.26
N SER A 112 7.15 -8.80 -0.38
CA SER A 112 7.45 -10.22 -0.59
C SER A 112 6.37 -10.90 -1.44
N LEU A 113 6.63 -12.14 -1.84
CA LEU A 113 5.64 -13.01 -2.45
C LEU A 113 4.85 -13.72 -1.35
N ILE A 114 3.73 -13.14 -0.91
CA ILE A 114 2.82 -13.74 0.08
C ILE A 114 2.43 -15.16 -0.40
N PRO A 115 2.45 -16.19 0.49
CA PRO A 115 2.50 -16.14 1.96
C PRO A 115 3.91 -16.18 2.57
N SER A 116 4.98 -16.01 1.83
CA SER A 116 6.34 -16.02 2.36
C SER A 116 6.73 -14.65 2.92
N PHE A 117 7.47 -14.63 4.03
CA PHE A 117 8.03 -13.42 4.66
C PHE A 117 7.01 -12.29 4.85
N CYS A 118 5.83 -12.65 5.36
CA CYS A 118 4.72 -11.73 5.64
C CYS A 118 4.16 -11.96 7.05
N GLY A 119 3.22 -11.13 7.47
CA GLY A 119 2.61 -11.20 8.79
C GLY A 119 3.41 -10.44 9.85
N THR A 120 3.10 -10.70 11.12
CA THR A 120 3.66 -9.97 12.25
C THR A 120 5.19 -10.04 12.28
N GLY A 121 5.83 -8.87 12.31
CA GLY A 121 7.30 -8.75 12.36
C GLY A 121 7.98 -8.57 10.99
N TYR A 122 7.31 -8.86 9.89
CA TYR A 122 7.82 -8.66 8.54
C TYR A 122 7.32 -7.33 7.95
N TYR A 123 8.16 -6.31 7.98
CA TYR A 123 7.90 -4.99 7.39
C TYR A 123 9.20 -4.28 7.01
N GLY A 124 9.16 -3.46 5.99
CA GLY A 124 10.30 -2.67 5.54
C GLY A 124 11.53 -3.54 5.29
N LEU A 125 12.68 -3.14 5.83
CA LEU A 125 13.97 -3.82 5.62
C LEU A 125 13.99 -5.25 6.20
N LYS A 126 13.22 -5.52 7.26
CA LYS A 126 13.15 -6.85 7.91
C LYS A 126 12.68 -7.97 6.99
N VAL A 127 11.88 -7.64 5.97
CA VAL A 127 11.47 -8.62 4.96
C VAL A 127 12.68 -9.09 4.17
N HIS A 128 13.51 -8.16 3.71
CA HIS A 128 14.70 -8.45 2.89
C HIS A 128 15.81 -9.13 3.71
N GLU A 129 15.98 -8.74 4.98
CA GLU A 129 16.82 -9.46 5.94
C GLU A 129 16.38 -10.92 6.08
N GLY A 130 15.06 -11.15 6.22
CA GLY A 130 14.50 -12.49 6.30
C GLY A 130 14.73 -13.31 5.04
N VAL A 131 14.53 -12.72 3.85
CA VAL A 131 14.78 -13.34 2.55
C VAL A 131 16.25 -13.78 2.42
N LEU A 132 17.17 -12.88 2.70
CA LEU A 132 18.62 -13.15 2.57
C LEU A 132 19.10 -14.19 3.60
N SER A 133 18.62 -14.10 4.84
CA SER A 133 19.01 -15.05 5.91
C SER A 133 18.60 -16.49 5.60
N ARG A 134 17.57 -16.70 4.78
CA ARG A 134 17.10 -18.01 4.35
C ARG A 134 17.74 -18.49 3.03
N GLY A 135 18.55 -17.65 2.38
CA GLY A 135 19.18 -17.98 1.10
C GLY A 135 18.18 -18.16 -0.04
N VAL A 136 17.06 -17.48 0.02
CA VAL A 136 16.01 -17.51 -1.02
C VAL A 136 16.56 -16.94 -2.31
N LYS A 137 16.18 -17.54 -3.44
CA LYS A 137 16.66 -17.14 -4.77
C LYS A 137 15.69 -16.24 -5.52
N VAL A 138 14.41 -16.26 -5.14
CA VAL A 138 13.35 -15.45 -5.75
C VAL A 138 12.51 -14.85 -4.64
N THR A 139 12.35 -13.54 -4.66
CA THR A 139 11.43 -12.77 -3.83
C THR A 139 10.51 -11.94 -4.70
N GLY A 140 9.95 -10.84 -4.23
CA GLY A 140 9.11 -9.96 -5.03
C GLY A 140 8.24 -9.07 -4.19
N ALA A 141 7.10 -8.67 -4.77
CA ALA A 141 6.09 -7.88 -4.07
C ALA A 141 4.69 -8.41 -4.35
N THR A 142 3.77 -8.11 -3.43
CA THR A 142 2.36 -8.50 -3.51
C THR A 142 1.48 -7.28 -3.24
N VAL A 143 0.51 -7.01 -4.13
CA VAL A 143 -0.63 -6.14 -3.84
C VAL A 143 -1.83 -7.01 -3.49
N HIS A 144 -2.46 -6.74 -2.34
CA HIS A 144 -3.60 -7.48 -1.85
C HIS A 144 -4.64 -6.57 -1.20
N PHE A 145 -5.87 -7.01 -1.13
CA PHE A 145 -6.87 -6.37 -0.27
C PHE A 145 -6.53 -6.62 1.20
N VAL A 146 -6.86 -5.65 2.05
CA VAL A 146 -6.68 -5.77 3.50
C VAL A 146 -7.93 -6.40 4.11
N ASP A 147 -7.72 -7.42 4.92
CA ASP A 147 -8.72 -8.07 5.76
C ASP A 147 -8.34 -7.98 7.26
N GLU A 148 -9.01 -8.73 8.11
CA GLU A 148 -8.79 -8.71 9.56
C GLU A 148 -7.47 -9.36 9.99
N GLY A 149 -6.83 -10.12 9.11
CA GLY A 149 -5.50 -10.71 9.35
C GLY A 149 -4.36 -9.76 8.92
N THR A 150 -3.13 -10.17 9.22
CA THR A 150 -1.95 -9.44 8.75
C THR A 150 -1.45 -10.08 7.47
N ASP A 151 -1.54 -9.36 6.35
CA ASP A 151 -1.14 -9.80 5.02
C ASP A 151 -1.86 -11.08 4.52
N THR A 152 -3.13 -11.27 4.90
CA THR A 152 -3.91 -12.49 4.61
C THR A 152 -5.01 -12.29 3.57
N GLY A 153 -5.30 -11.06 3.20
CA GLY A 153 -6.40 -10.73 2.29
C GLY A 153 -6.17 -11.14 0.83
N PRO A 154 -7.24 -11.09 0.01
CA PRO A 154 -7.20 -11.55 -1.37
C PRO A 154 -6.13 -10.84 -2.21
N ILE A 155 -5.28 -11.62 -2.87
CA ILE A 155 -4.17 -11.13 -3.69
C ILE A 155 -4.67 -10.60 -5.03
N ILE A 156 -4.27 -9.38 -5.39
CA ILE A 156 -4.60 -8.73 -6.66
C ILE A 156 -3.50 -9.00 -7.69
N SER A 157 -2.25 -8.79 -7.30
CA SER A 157 -1.11 -8.93 -8.20
C SER A 157 0.16 -9.29 -7.42
N GLN A 158 1.01 -10.07 -8.06
CA GLN A 158 2.35 -10.41 -7.56
C GLN A 158 3.36 -10.27 -8.68
N LYS A 159 4.58 -9.86 -8.34
CA LYS A 159 5.70 -9.81 -9.27
C LYS A 159 6.95 -10.33 -8.60
N ALA A 160 7.57 -11.33 -9.24
CA ALA A 160 8.80 -11.93 -8.79
C ALA A 160 10.02 -11.07 -9.14
N VAL A 161 11.04 -11.13 -8.26
CA VAL A 161 12.34 -10.47 -8.39
C VAL A 161 13.42 -11.46 -7.96
N GLU A 162 14.49 -11.55 -8.71
CA GLU A 162 15.63 -12.41 -8.38
C GLU A 162 16.44 -11.82 -7.22
N VAL A 163 16.98 -12.72 -6.38
CA VAL A 163 17.93 -12.40 -5.31
C VAL A 163 19.32 -12.71 -5.80
N GLU A 164 20.20 -11.72 -5.83
CA GLU A 164 21.59 -11.86 -6.26
C GLU A 164 22.50 -12.29 -5.10
N GLN A 165 23.64 -12.87 -5.43
CA GLN A 165 24.51 -13.50 -4.44
C GLN A 165 25.06 -12.52 -3.40
N ASP A 166 25.35 -11.30 -3.82
CA ASP A 166 26.00 -10.28 -2.99
C ASP A 166 25.00 -9.18 -2.53
N ASP A 167 23.71 -9.49 -2.55
CA ASP A 167 22.68 -8.54 -2.09
C ASP A 167 22.85 -8.24 -0.60
N THR A 168 22.80 -6.95 -0.28
CA THR A 168 22.45 -6.48 1.06
C THR A 168 20.93 -6.27 1.16
N PRO A 169 20.36 -6.22 2.39
CA PRO A 169 18.96 -5.92 2.55
C PRO A 169 18.52 -4.64 1.81
N GLU A 170 19.35 -3.60 1.81
CA GLU A 170 19.07 -2.31 1.17
C GLU A 170 19.10 -2.43 -0.37
N ILE A 171 20.05 -3.18 -0.93
CA ILE A 171 20.15 -3.41 -2.38
C ILE A 171 18.93 -4.19 -2.86
N LEU A 172 18.59 -5.27 -2.14
CA LEU A 172 17.43 -6.08 -2.47
C LEU A 172 16.12 -5.29 -2.32
N GLN A 173 15.97 -4.51 -1.24
CA GLN A 173 14.81 -3.63 -1.05
C GLN A 173 14.64 -2.70 -2.24
N ARG A 174 15.70 -2.02 -2.66
CA ARG A 174 15.66 -1.10 -3.78
C ARG A 174 15.25 -1.81 -5.07
N ARG A 175 15.83 -2.99 -5.34
CA ARG A 175 15.48 -3.80 -6.52
C ARG A 175 14.02 -4.23 -6.50
N VAL A 176 13.48 -4.66 -5.35
CA VAL A 176 12.07 -5.03 -5.21
C VAL A 176 11.16 -3.81 -5.44
N MET A 177 11.51 -2.65 -4.91
CA MET A 177 10.77 -1.42 -5.17
C MET A 177 10.74 -1.08 -6.67
N GLU A 178 11.91 -1.05 -7.33
CA GLU A 178 12.05 -0.65 -8.73
C GLU A 178 11.44 -1.67 -9.70
N GLN A 179 11.66 -2.97 -9.46
CA GLN A 179 11.26 -4.02 -10.40
C GLN A 179 9.88 -4.62 -10.11
N ALA A 180 9.30 -4.40 -8.92
CA ALA A 180 8.02 -4.96 -8.57
C ALA A 180 7.03 -3.92 -8.00
N GLU A 181 7.31 -3.29 -6.85
CA GLU A 181 6.31 -2.47 -6.15
C GLU A 181 5.79 -1.31 -7.01
N TRP A 182 6.69 -0.52 -7.60
CA TRP A 182 6.34 0.65 -8.42
C TRP A 182 5.67 0.30 -9.75
N ILE A 183 5.59 -0.98 -10.08
CA ILE A 183 4.91 -1.50 -11.27
C ILE A 183 3.53 -2.04 -10.91
N ILE A 184 3.47 -2.94 -9.90
CA ILE A 184 2.22 -3.65 -9.63
C ILE A 184 1.21 -2.83 -8.82
N MET A 185 1.65 -1.87 -7.99
CA MET A 185 0.73 -1.02 -7.25
C MET A 185 -0.03 -0.07 -8.19
N PRO A 186 0.61 0.70 -9.09
CA PRO A 186 -0.11 1.49 -10.09
C PRO A 186 -1.07 0.64 -10.95
N LYS A 187 -0.61 -0.52 -11.41
CA LYS A 187 -1.44 -1.44 -12.21
C LYS A 187 -2.69 -1.91 -11.44
N ALA A 188 -2.55 -2.25 -10.16
CA ALA A 188 -3.68 -2.65 -9.33
C ALA A 188 -4.71 -1.52 -9.15
N ILE A 189 -4.23 -0.29 -8.94
CA ILE A 189 -5.10 0.90 -8.83
C ILE A 189 -5.84 1.13 -10.15
N ASP A 190 -5.16 1.04 -11.28
CA ASP A 190 -5.79 1.22 -12.60
C ASP A 190 -6.86 0.16 -12.86
N LEU A 191 -6.58 -1.10 -12.58
CA LEU A 191 -7.56 -2.18 -12.72
C LEU A 191 -8.81 -1.95 -11.85
N ILE A 192 -8.64 -1.49 -10.61
CA ILE A 192 -9.76 -1.16 -9.71
C ILE A 192 -10.53 0.05 -10.23
N ALA A 193 -9.84 1.11 -10.66
CA ALA A 193 -10.45 2.34 -11.15
C ALA A 193 -11.30 2.12 -12.40
N ASN A 194 -10.96 1.10 -13.20
CA ASN A 194 -11.69 0.71 -14.39
C ASN A 194 -12.70 -0.42 -14.15
N GLY A 195 -12.99 -0.78 -12.90
CA GLY A 195 -13.99 -1.80 -12.53
C GLY A 195 -13.65 -3.21 -12.97
N LYS A 196 -12.36 -3.50 -13.23
CA LYS A 196 -11.87 -4.79 -13.71
C LYS A 196 -11.61 -5.81 -12.60
N VAL A 197 -11.71 -5.39 -11.35
CA VAL A 197 -11.39 -6.24 -10.18
C VAL A 197 -12.65 -6.56 -9.40
N SER A 198 -12.83 -7.85 -9.10
CA SER A 198 -13.88 -8.34 -8.20
C SER A 198 -13.32 -9.38 -7.23
N VAL A 199 -13.95 -9.53 -6.07
CA VAL A 199 -13.61 -10.57 -5.08
C VAL A 199 -14.76 -11.58 -5.05
N VAL A 200 -14.47 -12.83 -5.39
CA VAL A 200 -15.42 -13.93 -5.43
C VAL A 200 -14.84 -15.10 -4.63
N ASP A 201 -15.57 -15.58 -3.64
CA ASP A 201 -15.14 -16.70 -2.76
C ASP A 201 -13.74 -16.48 -2.16
N GLY A 202 -13.46 -15.23 -1.69
CA GLY A 202 -12.19 -14.86 -1.10
C GLY A 202 -11.01 -14.77 -2.09
N ARG A 203 -11.25 -14.81 -3.39
CA ARG A 203 -10.24 -14.70 -4.45
C ARG A 203 -10.53 -13.52 -5.37
N VAL A 204 -9.47 -12.86 -5.80
CA VAL A 204 -9.58 -11.81 -6.82
C VAL A 204 -9.79 -12.44 -8.19
N ARG A 205 -10.72 -11.87 -8.94
CA ARG A 205 -10.90 -12.10 -10.38
C ARG A 205 -10.66 -10.81 -11.12
N ILE A 206 -9.88 -10.85 -12.17
CA ILE A 206 -9.60 -9.75 -13.08
C ILE A 206 -10.32 -10.03 -14.39
N ASP A 207 -11.17 -9.10 -14.82
CA ASP A 207 -11.86 -9.14 -16.11
C ASP A 207 -11.15 -8.20 -17.07
N GLU A 208 -10.33 -8.76 -17.96
CA GLU A 208 -9.56 -7.99 -18.94
C GLU A 208 -10.43 -7.43 -20.08
N ASN A 209 -11.66 -7.94 -20.23
CA ASN A 209 -12.58 -7.54 -21.30
C ASN A 209 -13.54 -6.39 -20.94
N LYS A 210 -13.44 -5.88 -19.70
CA LYS A 210 -14.18 -4.70 -19.25
C LYS A 210 -13.47 -3.38 -19.56
#